data_36e04836c2a0eac4504388e4fe8b0cfd
#
_entry.id   36e04836c2a0eac4504388e4fe8b0cfd
#
_cell.length_a   1.000
_cell.length_b   1.000
_cell.length_c   1.000
_cell.angle_alpha   90.00
_cell.angle_beta   90.00
_cell.angle_gamma   90.00
#
_symmetry.space_group_name_H-M   'P 1'
#
loop_
_entity.id
_entity.type
_entity.pdbx_description
1 polymer ?
#
loop_
_entity_poly.entity_id
_entity_poly.type
_entity_poly.pdbx_seq_one_letter_code
_entity_poly.pdbx_strand_id
1 'polypeptide(L)'
;MILIIGAGFGRTGTSSFQKAMEILGFGKCYHMREAIYDGHAEQWIKISDSRDPNLIRDMLDKGGYRSTCDIPSAIYWKEQLKAYPDAMVVLNMRDPEKWYKSWMDTVAYMQPDFHVCPFGIRIILGLGVSVLKGFAEMNTRVTTRDTFHGDLSKKNMIKTYNLHVADVRSSCPPEKLLEFSYTDGWEPLCTFLKVPIPDVPYPNLNDTVAFRRMTFSINIIGWIIFILGCGIPGLYYARSRISEDKKKSSNIAD
;
A
#
# COMPACT_ATOMS: atom_id res chain seq x y z
N MET A 1 22.43 -1.84 1.31
CA MET A 1 22.31 -1.30 2.70
C MET A 1 21.45 -0.04 2.69
N ILE A 2 20.42 0.03 3.51
CA ILE A 2 19.53 1.18 3.67
C ILE A 2 20.24 2.32 4.42
N LEU A 3 20.08 3.53 3.92
CA LEU A 3 20.61 4.76 4.51
C LEU A 3 19.51 5.62 5.13
N ILE A 4 18.29 5.54 4.58
CA ILE A 4 17.17 6.38 5.00
C ILE A 4 15.91 5.52 5.13
N ILE A 5 15.27 5.60 6.27
CA ILE A 5 14.01 4.93 6.59
C ILE A 5 12.90 5.98 6.64
N GLY A 6 11.98 5.93 5.68
CA GLY A 6 10.75 6.73 5.73
C GLY A 6 9.72 6.06 6.61
N ALA A 7 9.51 6.61 7.80
CA ALA A 7 8.60 6.06 8.81
C ALA A 7 7.15 6.58 8.70
N GLY A 8 6.87 7.49 7.77
CA GLY A 8 5.52 8.01 7.56
C GLY A 8 4.60 7.03 6.83
N PHE A 9 3.35 6.95 7.26
CA PHE A 9 2.32 6.14 6.59
C PHE A 9 2.09 6.58 5.15
N GLY A 10 1.56 5.70 4.33
CA GLY A 10 1.07 6.04 3.00
C GLY A 10 0.14 7.26 3.03
N ARG A 11 0.11 8.03 1.96
CA ARG A 11 -0.69 9.26 1.80
C ARG A 11 -0.18 10.48 2.61
N THR A 12 1.03 10.42 3.13
CA THR A 12 1.73 11.57 3.75
C THR A 12 2.75 12.25 2.81
N GLY A 13 2.66 11.98 1.49
CA GLY A 13 3.60 12.50 0.50
C GLY A 13 4.74 11.52 0.17
N THR A 14 4.55 10.23 0.43
CA THR A 14 5.57 9.18 0.25
C THR A 14 6.04 9.04 -1.20
N SER A 15 5.18 9.23 -2.21
CA SER A 15 5.59 9.21 -3.62
C SER A 15 6.51 10.40 -3.97
N SER A 16 6.25 11.59 -3.40
CA SER A 16 7.14 12.75 -3.55
C SER A 16 8.46 12.53 -2.85
N PHE A 17 8.44 11.94 -1.65
CA PHE A 17 9.63 11.56 -0.91
C PHE A 17 10.46 10.50 -1.65
N GLN A 18 9.84 9.45 -2.20
CA GLN A 18 10.52 8.46 -3.03
C GLN A 18 11.29 9.15 -4.17
N LYS A 19 10.63 10.04 -4.90
CA LYS A 19 11.27 10.79 -6.00
C LYS A 19 12.37 11.72 -5.52
N ALA A 20 12.21 12.34 -4.34
CA ALA A 20 13.23 13.16 -3.72
C ALA A 20 14.50 12.36 -3.39
N MET A 21 14.37 11.12 -2.87
CA MET A 21 15.53 10.25 -2.60
C MET A 21 16.31 9.91 -3.88
N GLU A 22 15.61 9.68 -4.99
CA GLU A 22 16.25 9.45 -6.29
C GLU A 22 17.02 10.69 -6.77
N ILE A 23 16.41 11.89 -6.69
CA ILE A 23 17.04 13.16 -7.12
C ILE A 23 18.28 13.47 -6.28
N LEU A 24 18.23 13.20 -4.97
CA LEU A 24 19.35 13.41 -4.06
C LEU A 24 20.47 12.34 -4.19
N GLY A 25 20.30 11.35 -5.07
CA GLY A 25 21.31 10.32 -5.30
C GLY A 25 21.35 9.21 -4.23
N PHE A 26 20.33 9.13 -3.35
CA PHE A 26 20.21 8.02 -2.39
C PHE A 26 19.74 6.70 -3.04
N GLY A 27 19.64 6.65 -4.38
CA GLY A 27 19.36 5.45 -5.14
C GLY A 27 17.92 4.99 -5.06
N LYS A 28 17.73 3.69 -5.24
CA LYS A 28 16.41 3.06 -5.31
C LYS A 28 15.68 3.15 -3.95
N CYS A 29 14.48 3.71 -3.93
CA CYS A 29 13.65 3.85 -2.73
C CYS A 29 12.50 2.84 -2.76
N TYR A 30 12.39 2.01 -1.72
CA TYR A 30 11.33 1.02 -1.59
C TYR A 30 10.02 1.67 -1.16
N HIS A 31 8.95 1.38 -1.89
CA HIS A 31 7.59 1.87 -1.65
C HIS A 31 6.60 0.72 -1.82
N MET A 32 5.30 0.89 -1.54
CA MET A 32 4.28 -0.15 -1.78
C MET A 32 4.28 -0.66 -3.23
N ARG A 33 4.58 0.20 -4.20
CA ARG A 33 4.64 -0.21 -5.61
C ARG A 33 5.70 -1.28 -5.85
N GLU A 34 6.87 -1.13 -5.24
CA GLU A 34 7.96 -2.09 -5.31
C GLU A 34 7.59 -3.40 -4.61
N ALA A 35 6.82 -3.34 -3.51
CA ALA A 35 6.30 -4.54 -2.85
C ALA A 35 5.42 -5.36 -3.80
N ILE A 36 4.64 -4.69 -4.66
CA ILE A 36 3.79 -5.33 -5.66
C ILE A 36 4.61 -5.84 -6.85
N TYR A 37 5.42 -4.97 -7.47
CA TYR A 37 6.12 -5.28 -8.72
C TYR A 37 7.24 -6.30 -8.55
N ASP A 38 7.95 -6.27 -7.42
CA ASP A 38 9.01 -7.22 -7.10
C ASP A 38 8.45 -8.50 -6.43
N GLY A 39 7.12 -8.59 -6.22
CA GLY A 39 6.45 -9.78 -5.69
C GLY A 39 6.76 -10.09 -4.22
N HIS A 40 6.98 -9.06 -3.40
CA HIS A 40 7.43 -9.23 -2.00
C HIS A 40 6.31 -9.49 -0.99
N ALA A 41 5.09 -9.79 -1.44
CA ALA A 41 3.95 -10.02 -0.54
C ALA A 41 4.21 -11.14 0.49
N GLU A 42 4.76 -12.28 0.04
CA GLU A 42 5.07 -13.41 0.93
C GLU A 42 6.17 -13.08 1.95
N GLN A 43 7.17 -12.27 1.56
CA GLN A 43 8.21 -11.79 2.46
C GLN A 43 7.63 -10.90 3.56
N TRP A 44 6.76 -9.96 3.19
CA TRP A 44 6.08 -9.11 4.17
C TRP A 44 5.15 -9.87 5.10
N ILE A 45 4.49 -10.93 4.62
CA ILE A 45 3.72 -11.83 5.48
C ILE A 45 4.62 -12.48 6.53
N LYS A 46 5.78 -13.01 6.13
CA LYS A 46 6.76 -13.60 7.06
C LYS A 46 7.32 -12.59 8.04
N ILE A 47 7.62 -11.37 7.59
CA ILE A 47 8.08 -10.28 8.44
C ILE A 47 7.00 -9.88 9.44
N SER A 48 5.75 -9.80 9.00
CA SER A 48 4.59 -9.51 9.86
C SER A 48 4.45 -10.54 11.01
N ASP A 49 4.69 -11.81 10.74
CA ASP A 49 4.56 -12.88 11.73
C ASP A 49 5.79 -12.98 12.66
N SER A 50 7.01 -12.77 12.15
CA SER A 50 8.25 -13.01 12.90
C SER A 50 8.87 -11.75 13.52
N ARG A 51 8.64 -10.59 12.93
CA ARG A 51 9.32 -9.32 13.26
C ARG A 51 10.85 -9.41 13.16
N ASP A 52 11.37 -10.33 12.33
CA ASP A 52 12.80 -10.56 12.16
C ASP A 52 13.45 -9.48 11.29
N PRO A 53 14.38 -8.66 11.84
CA PRO A 53 15.10 -7.64 11.08
C PRO A 53 15.94 -8.20 9.92
N ASN A 54 16.40 -9.46 10.03
CA ASN A 54 17.23 -10.06 8.98
C ASN A 54 16.43 -10.34 7.71
N LEU A 55 15.16 -10.74 7.83
CA LEU A 55 14.29 -10.90 6.65
C LEU A 55 14.10 -9.60 5.90
N ILE A 56 13.99 -8.47 6.63
CA ILE A 56 13.91 -7.14 6.02
C ILE A 56 15.22 -6.80 5.30
N ARG A 57 16.35 -7.03 5.99
CA ARG A 57 17.70 -6.77 5.42
C ARG A 57 17.91 -7.56 4.14
N ASP A 58 17.66 -8.86 4.16
CA ASP A 58 17.90 -9.74 3.03
C ASP A 58 17.05 -9.32 1.82
N MET A 59 15.78 -8.98 2.04
CA MET A 59 14.88 -8.53 0.99
C MET A 59 15.34 -7.20 0.38
N LEU A 60 15.63 -6.20 1.22
CA LEU A 60 15.96 -4.85 0.75
C LEU A 60 17.35 -4.77 0.12
N ASP A 61 18.35 -5.44 0.70
CA ASP A 61 19.70 -5.47 0.16
C ASP A 61 19.77 -6.24 -1.16
N LYS A 62 19.06 -7.38 -1.27
CA LYS A 62 18.93 -8.13 -2.53
C LYS A 62 18.28 -7.30 -3.64
N GLY A 63 17.29 -6.49 -3.30
CA GLY A 63 16.63 -5.57 -4.23
C GLY A 63 17.45 -4.33 -4.59
N GLY A 64 18.62 -4.11 -3.95
CA GLY A 64 19.48 -2.96 -4.16
C GLY A 64 18.89 -1.63 -3.66
N TYR A 65 17.97 -1.69 -2.70
CA TYR A 65 17.35 -0.49 -2.13
C TYR A 65 18.29 0.25 -1.20
N ARG A 66 18.19 1.58 -1.20
CA ARG A 66 19.02 2.48 -0.38
C ARG A 66 18.17 3.33 0.57
N SER A 67 16.90 3.43 0.31
CA SER A 67 15.92 4.09 1.16
C SER A 67 14.58 3.36 1.12
N THR A 68 13.72 3.62 2.10
CA THR A 68 12.38 3.02 2.20
C THR A 68 11.34 4.08 2.53
N CYS A 69 10.09 3.85 2.17
CA CYS A 69 8.95 4.66 2.59
C CYS A 69 7.63 3.91 2.35
N ASP A 70 6.53 4.45 2.87
CA ASP A 70 5.19 3.91 2.71
C ASP A 70 4.97 2.58 3.47
N ILE A 71 3.74 2.14 3.54
CA ILE A 71 3.37 0.80 4.03
C ILE A 71 3.69 -0.23 2.92
N PRO A 72 4.24 -1.42 3.23
CA PRO A 72 4.44 -2.01 4.58
C PRO A 72 5.64 -1.47 5.36
N SER A 73 6.62 -0.92 4.67
CA SER A 73 7.93 -0.53 5.22
C SER A 73 7.82 0.35 6.47
N ALA A 74 7.00 1.41 6.41
CA ALA A 74 6.85 2.35 7.52
C ALA A 74 6.34 1.73 8.84
N ILE A 75 5.58 0.62 8.77
CA ILE A 75 5.07 -0.07 9.96
C ILE A 75 6.20 -0.76 10.74
N TYR A 76 7.19 -1.26 9.99
CA TYR A 76 8.33 -2.01 10.55
C TYR A 76 9.59 -1.15 10.63
N TRP A 77 9.43 0.16 10.86
CA TRP A 77 10.56 1.08 10.94
C TRP A 77 11.56 0.74 12.07
N LYS A 78 11.06 0.20 13.21
CA LYS A 78 11.92 -0.25 14.32
C LYS A 78 12.75 -1.46 13.94
N GLU A 79 12.15 -2.42 13.25
CA GLU A 79 12.84 -3.59 12.73
C GLU A 79 13.87 -3.20 11.67
N GLN A 80 13.54 -2.22 10.82
CA GLN A 80 14.51 -1.66 9.88
C GLN A 80 15.65 -0.96 10.59
N LEU A 81 15.38 -0.15 11.62
CA LEU A 81 16.43 0.55 12.37
C LEU A 81 17.34 -0.45 13.13
N LYS A 82 16.80 -1.61 13.59
CA LYS A 82 17.61 -2.70 14.11
C LYS A 82 18.49 -3.35 13.03
N ALA A 83 17.94 -3.54 11.83
CA ALA A 83 18.68 -4.09 10.69
C ALA A 83 19.77 -3.11 10.18
N TYR A 84 19.51 -1.82 10.23
CA TYR A 84 20.37 -0.73 9.74
C TYR A 84 20.53 0.35 10.80
N PRO A 85 21.37 0.11 11.84
CA PRO A 85 21.46 1.02 12.99
C PRO A 85 21.92 2.44 12.65
N ASP A 86 22.64 2.61 11.56
CA ASP A 86 23.19 3.91 11.12
C ASP A 86 22.23 4.69 10.21
N ALA A 87 21.07 4.10 9.85
CA ALA A 87 20.10 4.76 8.99
C ALA A 87 19.49 5.99 9.67
N MET A 88 19.25 7.02 8.87
CA MET A 88 18.46 8.20 9.24
C MET A 88 16.98 7.90 9.08
N VAL A 89 16.14 8.49 9.93
CA VAL A 89 14.68 8.28 9.90
C VAL A 89 13.99 9.57 9.48
N VAL A 90 13.14 9.51 8.48
CA VAL A 90 12.29 10.63 8.05
C VAL A 90 10.83 10.28 8.30
N LEU A 91 10.20 11.00 9.20
CA LEU A 91 8.79 10.84 9.52
C LEU A 91 7.96 11.81 8.67
N ASN A 92 7.48 11.31 7.53
CA ASN A 92 6.55 12.08 6.72
C ASN A 92 5.21 12.22 7.43
N MET A 93 4.76 13.46 7.64
CA MET A 93 3.53 13.78 8.37
C MET A 93 2.51 14.51 7.51
N ARG A 94 1.27 14.39 7.93
CA ARG A 94 0.12 15.11 7.37
C ARG A 94 -0.92 15.32 8.46
N ASP A 95 -1.77 16.32 8.32
CA ASP A 95 -2.95 16.47 9.16
C ASP A 95 -3.76 15.16 9.19
N PRO A 96 -4.11 14.59 10.35
CA PRO A 96 -4.72 13.27 10.48
C PRO A 96 -6.07 13.14 9.76
N GLU A 97 -6.88 14.20 9.74
CA GLU A 97 -8.19 14.20 9.05
C GLU A 97 -7.99 14.20 7.53
N LYS A 98 -7.05 15.00 7.02
CA LYS A 98 -6.67 15.04 5.60
C LYS A 98 -6.01 13.74 5.18
N TRP A 99 -5.23 13.11 6.07
CA TRP A 99 -4.64 11.79 5.84
C TRP A 99 -5.72 10.72 5.70
N TYR A 100 -6.65 10.63 6.67
CA TYR A 100 -7.76 9.67 6.65
C TYR A 100 -8.59 9.81 5.36
N LYS A 101 -8.99 11.05 5.03
CA LYS A 101 -9.72 11.31 3.78
C LYS A 101 -8.95 10.82 2.55
N SER A 102 -7.66 11.14 2.45
CA SER A 102 -6.83 10.70 1.33
C SER A 102 -6.66 9.19 1.26
N TRP A 103 -6.60 8.52 2.43
CA TRP A 103 -6.55 7.05 2.50
C TRP A 103 -7.84 6.44 1.97
N MET A 104 -8.98 6.87 2.48
CA MET A 104 -10.30 6.37 2.07
C MET A 104 -10.61 6.65 0.60
N ASP A 105 -10.14 7.79 0.09
CA ASP A 105 -10.33 8.19 -1.32
C ASP A 105 -9.41 7.44 -2.31
N THR A 106 -8.47 6.62 -1.83
CA THR A 106 -7.47 5.94 -2.66
C THR A 106 -7.18 4.51 -2.19
N VAL A 107 -6.27 4.34 -1.24
CA VAL A 107 -5.69 3.06 -0.81
C VAL A 107 -6.77 2.06 -0.37
N ALA A 108 -7.80 2.53 0.34
CA ALA A 108 -8.90 1.69 0.82
C ALA A 108 -9.64 0.95 -0.32
N TYR A 109 -9.66 1.50 -1.55
CA TYR A 109 -10.25 0.81 -2.70
C TYR A 109 -9.48 -0.45 -3.14
N MET A 110 -8.19 -0.54 -2.82
CA MET A 110 -7.36 -1.70 -3.15
C MET A 110 -7.22 -2.69 -1.99
N GLN A 111 -7.95 -2.47 -0.89
CA GLN A 111 -7.86 -3.30 0.30
C GLN A 111 -9.19 -4.01 0.56
N PRO A 112 -9.24 -5.35 0.46
CA PRO A 112 -10.49 -6.11 0.52
C PRO A 112 -11.24 -5.98 1.84
N ASP A 113 -10.55 -5.68 2.95
CA ASP A 113 -11.13 -5.53 4.26
C ASP A 113 -11.92 -4.22 4.44
N PHE A 114 -11.66 -3.22 3.58
CA PHE A 114 -12.39 -1.97 3.61
C PHE A 114 -13.72 -2.08 2.87
N HIS A 115 -14.80 -1.57 3.48
CA HIS A 115 -16.14 -1.59 2.90
C HIS A 115 -16.24 -0.86 1.55
N VAL A 116 -15.37 0.13 1.31
CA VAL A 116 -15.30 0.90 0.06
C VAL A 116 -14.58 0.17 -1.08
N CYS A 117 -13.96 -0.99 -0.83
CA CYS A 117 -13.31 -1.77 -1.89
C CYS A 117 -14.35 -2.27 -2.89
N PRO A 118 -14.27 -1.86 -4.18
CA PRO A 118 -15.25 -2.22 -5.18
C PRO A 118 -15.27 -3.72 -5.49
N PHE A 119 -16.42 -4.26 -5.84
CA PHE A 119 -16.62 -5.69 -6.12
C PHE A 119 -15.68 -6.22 -7.21
N GLY A 120 -15.53 -5.51 -8.33
CA GLY A 120 -14.63 -5.93 -9.42
C GLY A 120 -13.16 -6.00 -8.98
N ILE A 121 -12.72 -5.11 -8.08
CA ILE A 121 -11.37 -5.18 -7.50
C ILE A 121 -11.25 -6.42 -6.60
N ARG A 122 -12.27 -6.75 -5.80
CA ARG A 122 -12.28 -7.98 -4.98
C ARG A 122 -12.15 -9.24 -5.83
N ILE A 123 -12.79 -9.27 -7.00
CA ILE A 123 -12.64 -10.38 -7.98
C ILE A 123 -11.18 -10.49 -8.45
N ILE A 124 -10.56 -9.39 -8.87
CA ILE A 124 -9.17 -9.39 -9.35
C ILE A 124 -8.20 -9.85 -8.25
N LEU A 125 -8.37 -9.35 -7.03
CA LEU A 125 -7.54 -9.74 -5.87
C LEU A 125 -7.72 -11.23 -5.53
N GLY A 126 -8.95 -11.74 -5.64
CA GLY A 126 -9.28 -13.15 -5.37
C GLY A 126 -8.75 -14.13 -6.43
N LEU A 127 -8.56 -13.67 -7.68
CA LEU A 127 -8.03 -14.54 -8.75
C LEU A 127 -6.54 -14.87 -8.61
N GLY A 128 -5.81 -14.20 -7.71
CA GLY A 128 -4.41 -14.50 -7.44
C GLY A 128 -3.50 -14.32 -8.67
N VAL A 129 -3.79 -13.32 -9.53
CA VAL A 129 -2.90 -12.93 -10.64
C VAL A 129 -1.48 -12.78 -10.10
N SER A 130 -0.47 -13.32 -10.82
CA SER A 130 0.88 -13.50 -10.28
C SER A 130 1.49 -12.26 -9.61
N VAL A 131 1.27 -11.07 -10.18
CA VAL A 131 1.71 -9.78 -9.61
C VAL A 131 0.96 -9.42 -8.32
N LEU A 132 -0.25 -9.94 -8.12
CA LEU A 132 -1.10 -9.67 -6.96
C LEU A 132 -1.20 -10.88 -6.01
N LYS A 133 -0.44 -11.95 -6.30
CA LYS A 133 -0.42 -13.14 -5.45
C LYS A 133 0.02 -12.78 -4.03
N GLY A 134 -0.81 -13.13 -3.06
CA GLY A 134 -0.58 -12.79 -1.66
C GLY A 134 -0.81 -11.32 -1.28
N PHE A 135 -1.06 -10.41 -2.25
CA PHE A 135 -1.23 -8.99 -1.96
C PHE A 135 -2.42 -8.71 -1.02
N ALA A 136 -3.55 -9.37 -1.25
CA ALA A 136 -4.71 -9.24 -0.38
C ALA A 136 -4.40 -9.72 1.05
N GLU A 137 -3.77 -10.89 1.19
CA GLU A 137 -3.36 -11.43 2.49
C GLU A 137 -2.32 -10.55 3.18
N MET A 138 -1.30 -10.08 2.45
CA MET A 138 -0.33 -9.12 2.98
C MET A 138 -1.03 -7.86 3.52
N ASN A 139 -1.98 -7.29 2.78
CA ASN A 139 -2.73 -6.12 3.25
C ASN A 139 -3.55 -6.41 4.49
N THR A 140 -4.26 -7.54 4.56
CA THR A 140 -5.00 -7.93 5.76
C THR A 140 -4.07 -8.07 6.96
N ARG A 141 -2.91 -8.70 6.82
CA ARG A 141 -1.95 -8.86 7.91
C ARG A 141 -1.29 -7.55 8.30
N VAL A 142 -0.68 -6.85 7.36
CA VAL A 142 0.10 -5.64 7.65
C VAL A 142 -0.81 -4.45 7.96
N THR A 143 -1.81 -4.20 7.13
CA THR A 143 -2.65 -3.00 7.28
C THR A 143 -3.75 -3.23 8.31
N THR A 144 -4.57 -4.28 8.15
CA THR A 144 -5.74 -4.48 9.02
C THR A 144 -5.32 -4.97 10.39
N ARG A 145 -4.51 -6.03 10.48
CA ARG A 145 -4.11 -6.64 11.75
C ARG A 145 -3.04 -5.81 12.48
N ASP A 146 -1.87 -5.61 11.84
CA ASP A 146 -0.70 -5.06 12.53
C ASP A 146 -0.77 -3.55 12.71
N THR A 147 -1.40 -2.84 11.76
CA THR A 147 -1.52 -1.38 11.84
C THR A 147 -2.78 -0.97 12.61
N PHE A 148 -3.96 -1.44 12.18
CA PHE A 148 -5.23 -0.96 12.72
C PHE A 148 -5.87 -1.89 13.76
N HIS A 149 -5.22 -3.01 14.11
CA HIS A 149 -5.67 -3.98 15.13
C HIS A 149 -7.09 -4.51 14.88
N GLY A 150 -7.46 -4.66 13.60
CA GLY A 150 -8.77 -5.15 13.18
C GLY A 150 -9.90 -4.13 13.18
N ASP A 151 -9.70 -2.92 13.71
CA ASP A 151 -10.71 -1.86 13.74
C ASP A 151 -10.40 -0.79 12.68
N LEU A 152 -11.16 -0.82 11.58
CA LEU A 152 -11.04 0.11 10.45
C LEU A 152 -11.97 1.33 10.58
N SER A 153 -12.52 1.59 11.76
CA SER A 153 -13.29 2.80 12.02
C SER A 153 -12.42 4.06 11.91
N LYS A 154 -13.02 5.16 11.45
CA LYS A 154 -12.33 6.46 11.35
C LYS A 154 -11.62 6.83 12.65
N LYS A 155 -12.32 6.65 13.78
CA LYS A 155 -11.80 6.99 15.11
C LYS A 155 -10.52 6.21 15.42
N ASN A 156 -10.50 4.89 15.17
CA ASN A 156 -9.35 4.06 15.43
C ASN A 156 -8.21 4.35 14.44
N MET A 157 -8.50 4.52 13.17
CA MET A 157 -7.47 4.83 12.17
C MET A 157 -6.73 6.12 12.49
N ILE A 158 -7.46 7.20 12.84
CA ILE A 158 -6.86 8.48 13.24
C ILE A 158 -6.07 8.34 14.55
N LYS A 159 -6.62 7.61 15.53
CA LYS A 159 -5.91 7.32 16.78
C LYS A 159 -4.60 6.58 16.52
N THR A 160 -4.64 5.55 15.69
CA THR A 160 -3.46 4.74 15.36
C THR A 160 -2.41 5.55 14.61
N TYR A 161 -2.83 6.40 13.66
CA TYR A 161 -1.93 7.33 12.99
C TYR A 161 -1.19 8.24 14.00
N ASN A 162 -1.92 8.85 14.92
CA ASN A 162 -1.35 9.72 15.95
C ASN A 162 -0.42 8.97 16.91
N LEU A 163 -0.78 7.73 17.29
CA LEU A 163 0.06 6.88 18.13
C LEU A 163 1.34 6.46 17.40
N HIS A 164 1.28 6.17 16.11
CA HIS A 164 2.47 5.88 15.31
C HIS A 164 3.42 7.08 15.23
N VAL A 165 2.89 8.28 14.95
CA VAL A 165 3.68 9.51 14.95
C VAL A 165 4.36 9.74 16.33
N ALA A 166 3.60 9.57 17.42
CA ALA A 166 4.13 9.71 18.78
C ALA A 166 5.19 8.64 19.10
N ASP A 167 5.00 7.40 18.65
CA ASP A 167 5.95 6.31 18.85
C ASP A 167 7.27 6.56 18.12
N VAL A 168 7.23 6.98 16.86
CA VAL A 168 8.45 7.34 16.11
C VAL A 168 9.18 8.47 16.80
N ARG A 169 8.46 9.53 17.19
CA ARG A 169 9.02 10.71 17.86
C ARG A 169 9.71 10.37 19.18
N SER A 170 9.11 9.48 19.98
CA SER A 170 9.62 9.15 21.30
C SER A 170 10.69 8.03 21.30
N SER A 171 10.68 7.17 20.29
CA SER A 171 11.54 5.98 20.24
C SER A 171 12.76 6.13 19.32
N CYS A 172 12.70 7.06 18.33
CA CYS A 172 13.86 7.34 17.47
C CYS A 172 14.81 8.33 18.14
N PRO A 173 16.14 8.10 18.11
CA PRO A 173 17.11 9.09 18.59
C PRO A 173 16.91 10.44 17.88
N PRO A 174 16.85 11.57 18.61
CA PRO A 174 16.54 12.88 18.03
C PRO A 174 17.50 13.30 16.90
N GLU A 175 18.77 12.94 17.02
CA GLU A 175 19.79 13.24 16.01
C GLU A 175 19.64 12.45 14.71
N LYS A 176 18.82 11.38 14.73
CA LYS A 176 18.52 10.54 13.56
C LYS A 176 17.13 10.79 13.01
N LEU A 177 16.32 11.65 13.59
CA LEU A 177 14.93 11.88 13.22
C LEU A 177 14.72 13.23 12.56
N LEU A 178 14.11 13.23 11.39
CA LEU A 178 13.49 14.41 10.78
C LEU A 178 11.97 14.24 10.75
N GLU A 179 11.22 15.13 11.37
CA GLU A 179 9.79 15.30 11.10
C GLU A 179 9.63 16.17 9.85
N PHE A 180 8.88 15.68 8.87
CA PHE A 180 8.87 16.26 7.54
C PHE A 180 7.47 16.30 6.92
N SER A 181 7.13 17.41 6.27
CA SER A 181 6.00 17.51 5.35
C SER A 181 6.51 17.75 3.93
N TYR A 182 5.85 17.17 2.93
CA TYR A 182 6.21 17.42 1.53
C TYR A 182 6.08 18.92 1.15
N THR A 183 5.34 19.72 1.93
CA THR A 183 5.21 21.17 1.75
C THR A 183 6.42 21.97 2.24
N ASP A 184 7.31 21.35 3.01
CA ASP A 184 8.49 22.02 3.59
C ASP A 184 9.61 22.21 2.55
N GLY A 185 9.51 21.51 1.42
CA GLY A 185 10.47 21.63 0.33
C GLY A 185 11.81 20.95 0.61
N TRP A 186 12.86 21.40 -0.10
CA TRP A 186 14.19 20.78 -0.03
C TRP A 186 14.97 21.11 1.25
N GLU A 187 14.83 22.33 1.77
CA GLU A 187 15.74 22.88 2.77
C GLU A 187 15.87 21.99 4.03
N PRO A 188 14.77 21.63 4.76
CA PRO A 188 14.91 20.82 5.96
C PRO A 188 15.46 19.42 5.64
N LEU A 189 15.04 18.82 4.53
CA LEU A 189 15.49 17.49 4.11
C LEU A 189 16.98 17.48 3.76
N CYS A 190 17.44 18.41 2.95
CA CYS A 190 18.84 18.50 2.54
C CYS A 190 19.76 18.87 3.71
N THR A 191 19.32 19.76 4.61
CA THR A 191 20.07 20.11 5.82
C THR A 191 20.24 18.87 6.71
N PHE A 192 19.17 18.12 6.94
CA PHE A 192 19.21 16.92 7.76
C PHE A 192 20.09 15.83 7.16
N LEU A 193 19.99 15.60 5.85
CA LEU A 193 20.77 14.60 5.13
C LEU A 193 22.18 15.06 4.76
N LYS A 194 22.54 16.32 5.05
CA LYS A 194 23.84 16.95 4.76
C LYS A 194 24.23 16.86 3.28
N VAL A 195 23.27 17.15 2.40
CA VAL A 195 23.46 17.16 0.94
C VAL A 195 23.07 18.51 0.35
N PRO A 196 23.62 18.89 -0.82
CA PRO A 196 23.25 20.12 -1.50
C PRO A 196 21.78 20.16 -1.88
N ILE A 197 21.18 21.35 -1.86
CA ILE A 197 19.82 21.57 -2.36
C ILE A 197 19.85 21.46 -3.90
N PRO A 198 19.03 20.61 -4.53
CA PRO A 198 18.95 20.50 -5.98
C PRO A 198 18.37 21.77 -6.63
N ASP A 199 18.86 22.08 -7.83
CA ASP A 199 18.32 23.18 -8.65
C ASP A 199 17.05 22.75 -9.43
N VAL A 200 16.12 22.13 -8.74
CA VAL A 200 14.80 21.74 -9.26
C VAL A 200 13.77 21.85 -8.14
N PRO A 201 12.50 22.12 -8.44
CA PRO A 201 11.47 22.15 -7.41
C PRO A 201 11.36 20.81 -6.66
N TYR A 202 10.97 20.86 -5.37
CA TYR A 202 10.65 19.65 -4.62
C TYR A 202 9.52 18.88 -5.33
N PRO A 203 9.65 17.55 -5.50
CA PRO A 203 8.62 16.76 -6.18
C PRO A 203 7.25 16.89 -5.50
N ASN A 204 6.24 17.26 -6.27
CA ASN A 204 4.86 17.32 -5.81
C ASN A 204 4.01 16.36 -6.64
N LEU A 205 4.09 15.08 -6.29
CA LEU A 205 3.39 14.01 -6.99
C LEU A 205 2.00 13.81 -6.37
N ASN A 206 0.99 14.45 -6.96
CA ASN A 206 -0.39 14.17 -6.61
C ASN A 206 -0.90 12.99 -7.44
N ASP A 207 -0.70 11.79 -6.91
CA ASP A 207 -1.10 10.55 -7.56
C ASP A 207 -2.59 10.17 -7.38
N THR A 208 -3.37 10.97 -6.66
CA THR A 208 -4.79 10.65 -6.35
C THR A 208 -5.62 10.44 -7.60
N VAL A 209 -5.47 11.31 -8.62
CA VAL A 209 -6.24 11.19 -9.88
C VAL A 209 -5.80 9.95 -10.66
N ALA A 210 -4.49 9.74 -10.77
CA ALA A 210 -3.93 8.57 -11.44
C ALA A 210 -4.35 7.27 -10.73
N PHE A 211 -4.31 7.26 -9.40
CA PHE A 211 -4.73 6.12 -8.59
C PHE A 211 -6.23 5.81 -8.78
N ARG A 212 -7.10 6.82 -8.75
CA ARG A 212 -8.54 6.65 -9.00
C ARG A 212 -8.82 6.13 -10.40
N ARG A 213 -8.13 6.61 -11.43
CA ARG A 213 -8.25 6.08 -12.80
C ARG A 213 -7.85 4.62 -12.86
N MET A 214 -6.72 4.27 -12.26
CA MET A 214 -6.22 2.89 -12.18
C MET A 214 -7.24 1.97 -11.48
N THR A 215 -7.73 2.34 -10.29
CA THR A 215 -8.70 1.53 -9.54
C THR A 215 -10.03 1.40 -10.26
N PHE A 216 -10.48 2.44 -10.95
CA PHE A 216 -11.68 2.38 -11.81
C PHE A 216 -11.51 1.38 -12.95
N SER A 217 -10.37 1.43 -13.65
CA SER A 217 -10.07 0.48 -14.74
C SER A 217 -10.01 -0.96 -14.24
N ILE A 218 -9.32 -1.21 -13.12
CA ILE A 218 -9.25 -2.53 -12.50
C ILE A 218 -10.64 -3.03 -12.10
N ASN A 219 -11.47 -2.16 -11.55
CA ASN A 219 -12.85 -2.53 -11.17
C ASN A 219 -13.69 -2.94 -12.39
N ILE A 220 -13.59 -2.21 -13.51
CA ILE A 220 -14.27 -2.58 -14.76
C ILE A 220 -13.79 -3.94 -15.27
N ILE A 221 -12.48 -4.17 -15.30
CA ILE A 221 -11.90 -5.44 -15.73
C ILE A 221 -12.44 -6.59 -14.86
N GLY A 222 -12.50 -6.41 -13.54
CA GLY A 222 -13.05 -7.40 -12.63
C GLY A 222 -14.52 -7.72 -12.90
N TRP A 223 -15.35 -6.70 -13.21
CA TRP A 223 -16.73 -6.92 -13.62
C TRP A 223 -16.84 -7.68 -14.94
N ILE A 224 -16.01 -7.35 -15.93
CA ILE A 224 -15.97 -8.07 -17.21
C ILE A 224 -15.64 -9.55 -16.98
N ILE A 225 -14.62 -9.84 -16.19
CA ILE A 225 -14.23 -11.22 -15.86
C ILE A 225 -15.37 -11.97 -15.15
N PHE A 226 -16.04 -11.31 -14.20
CA PHE A 226 -17.17 -11.92 -13.49
C PHE A 226 -18.33 -12.24 -14.44
N ILE A 227 -18.70 -11.29 -15.32
CA ILE A 227 -19.80 -11.48 -16.28
C ILE A 227 -19.47 -12.60 -17.27
N LEU A 228 -18.25 -12.64 -17.81
CA LEU A 228 -17.83 -13.66 -18.74
C LEU A 228 -17.70 -15.05 -18.08
N GLY A 229 -17.19 -15.08 -16.84
CA GLY A 229 -16.96 -16.34 -16.12
C GLY A 229 -18.20 -16.96 -15.49
N CYS A 230 -19.12 -16.14 -14.97
CA CYS A 230 -20.28 -16.61 -14.22
C CYS A 230 -21.60 -16.17 -14.83
N GLY A 231 -21.68 -14.94 -15.34
CA GLY A 231 -22.94 -14.36 -15.80
C GLY A 231 -23.45 -15.00 -17.08
N ILE A 232 -22.63 -15.06 -18.11
CA ILE A 232 -23.03 -15.66 -19.41
C ILE A 232 -23.31 -17.16 -19.31
N PRO A 233 -22.46 -17.98 -18.69
CA PRO A 233 -22.78 -19.38 -18.44
C PRO A 233 -24.03 -19.60 -17.64
N GLY A 234 -24.27 -18.80 -16.59
CA GLY A 234 -25.47 -18.86 -15.77
C GLY A 234 -26.75 -18.54 -16.55
N LEU A 235 -26.72 -17.52 -17.40
CA LEU A 235 -27.84 -17.17 -18.28
C LEU A 235 -28.11 -18.26 -19.30
N TYR A 236 -27.08 -18.84 -19.88
CA TYR A 236 -27.22 -19.96 -20.81
C TYR A 236 -27.84 -21.18 -20.15
N TYR A 237 -27.38 -21.55 -18.95
CA TYR A 237 -27.94 -22.64 -18.16
C TYR A 237 -29.40 -22.40 -17.78
N ALA A 238 -29.75 -21.19 -17.32
CA ALA A 238 -31.13 -20.84 -16.99
C ALA A 238 -32.05 -20.93 -18.21
N ARG A 239 -31.58 -20.45 -19.37
CA ARG A 239 -32.34 -20.51 -20.65
C ARG A 239 -32.53 -21.93 -21.12
N SER A 240 -31.53 -22.81 -21.00
CA SER A 240 -31.65 -24.24 -21.36
C SER A 240 -32.68 -24.96 -20.51
N ARG A 241 -32.70 -24.69 -19.19
CA ARG A 241 -33.72 -25.27 -18.26
C ARG A 241 -35.14 -24.84 -18.61
N ILE A 242 -35.35 -23.53 -18.86
CA ILE A 242 -36.66 -23.00 -19.28
C ILE A 242 -37.12 -23.67 -20.60
N SER A 243 -36.21 -23.91 -21.53
CA SER A 243 -36.51 -24.60 -22.78
C SER A 243 -36.90 -26.07 -22.59
N GLU A 244 -36.20 -26.77 -21.68
CA GLU A 244 -36.52 -28.16 -21.33
C GLU A 244 -37.90 -28.29 -20.64
N ASP A 245 -38.20 -27.37 -19.72
CA ASP A 245 -39.47 -27.37 -19.00
C ASP A 245 -40.65 -27.09 -19.94
N LYS A 246 -40.48 -26.18 -20.90
CA LYS A 246 -41.49 -25.91 -21.97
C LYS A 246 -41.72 -27.14 -22.87
N LYS A 247 -40.67 -27.88 -23.23
CA LYS A 247 -40.80 -29.12 -24.04
C LYS A 247 -41.53 -30.21 -23.23
N LYS A 248 -41.24 -30.35 -21.93
CA LYS A 248 -41.92 -31.32 -21.08
C LYS A 248 -43.41 -30.99 -20.91
N SER A 249 -43.80 -29.76 -20.77
CA SER A 249 -45.18 -29.34 -20.63
C SER A 249 -45.97 -29.49 -21.96
N SER A 250 -45.36 -29.33 -23.12
CA SER A 250 -46.02 -29.57 -24.42
C SER A 250 -46.29 -31.05 -24.67
N ASN A 251 -45.35 -31.97 -24.26
CA ASN A 251 -45.48 -33.37 -24.41
C ASN A 251 -46.47 -34.06 -23.41
N ILE A 252 -47.01 -33.36 -22.46
CA ILE A 252 -48.00 -33.83 -21.49
C ILE A 252 -49.43 -33.38 -21.94
N ALA A 253 -49.51 -32.43 -22.86
CA ALA A 253 -50.76 -31.87 -23.34
C ALA A 253 -51.32 -32.53 -24.61
N ASP A 254 -50.50 -33.39 -25.26
CA ASP A 254 -50.86 -34.29 -26.32
C ASP A 254 -51.13 -35.74 -25.78
#